data_d095234489b3f82fad058288a2372b33
#
_entry.id   d095234489b3f82fad058288a2372b33
#
_cell.length_a   1.000
_cell.length_b   1.000
_cell.length_c   1.000
_cell.angle_alpha   90.00
_cell.angle_beta   90.00
_cell.angle_gamma   90.00
#
_symmetry.space_group_name_H-M   'P 1'
#
loop_
_entity.id
_entity.type
_entity.pdbx_description
1 polymer ?
#
loop_
_entity_poly.entity_id
_entity_poly.type
_entity_poly.pdbx_seq_one_letter_code
_entity_poly.pdbx_strand_id
1 'polypeptide(L)'
;TELLNETESYWGYSNTAYSIGIIISGLIAFRLSEKFLAAKWESILFPLVAMAIVTLTILYFPNAQMFLVFSALVGMLSQLKEVPESVFLQETVEENNLVNVYSVLEVISTLAFSVFVLLMSYITENFGISISFWLSAICLMIEAILIYIRRDYFR
;
A
#
# COMPACT_ATOMS: atom_id res chain seq x y z
N THR A 1 -19.77 -1.59 -0.98
CA THR A 1 -21.22 -1.44 -1.00
C THR A 1 -21.92 -2.63 -0.38
N GLU A 2 -21.67 -3.88 -0.80
CA GLU A 2 -22.37 -5.06 -0.23
C GLU A 2 -22.08 -5.29 1.27
N LEU A 3 -20.85 -5.06 1.73
CA LEU A 3 -20.45 -5.27 3.13
C LEU A 3 -20.95 -4.15 4.05
N LEU A 4 -21.13 -2.93 3.54
CA LEU A 4 -21.47 -1.74 4.31
C LEU A 4 -22.89 -1.24 4.06
N ASN A 5 -23.60 -1.84 3.09
CA ASN A 5 -24.96 -1.42 2.67
C ASN A 5 -25.04 0.08 2.28
N GLU A 6 -23.94 0.64 1.79
CA GLU A 6 -23.76 2.07 1.52
C GLU A 6 -23.85 2.38 0.02
N THR A 7 -24.13 3.64 -0.31
CA THR A 7 -24.27 4.14 -1.68
C THR A 7 -22.94 4.25 -2.41
N GLU A 8 -22.98 4.35 -3.75
CA GLU A 8 -21.80 4.55 -4.61
C GLU A 8 -20.95 5.77 -4.22
N SER A 9 -21.57 6.81 -3.66
CA SER A 9 -20.89 8.01 -3.14
C SER A 9 -19.86 7.69 -2.05
N TYR A 10 -20.06 6.61 -1.31
CA TYR A 10 -19.16 6.20 -0.24
C TYR A 10 -17.78 5.76 -0.77
N TRP A 11 -17.74 5.28 -2.00
CA TRP A 11 -16.49 4.99 -2.70
C TRP A 11 -15.64 6.25 -2.91
N GLY A 12 -16.28 7.37 -3.27
CA GLY A 12 -15.61 8.67 -3.38
C GLY A 12 -15.05 9.14 -2.04
N TYR A 13 -15.80 8.98 -0.95
CA TYR A 13 -15.34 9.35 0.39
C TYR A 13 -14.15 8.50 0.85
N SER A 14 -14.13 7.20 0.56
CA SER A 14 -13.01 6.33 0.92
C SER A 14 -11.74 6.68 0.15
N ASN A 15 -11.84 7.01 -1.13
CA ASN A 15 -10.70 7.50 -1.93
C ASN A 15 -10.17 8.86 -1.42
N THR A 16 -11.08 9.74 -1.00
CA THR A 16 -10.71 11.03 -0.39
C THR A 16 -9.99 10.80 0.94
N ALA A 17 -10.50 9.93 1.79
CA ALA A 17 -9.88 9.58 3.07
C ALA A 17 -8.47 8.97 2.86
N TYR A 18 -8.33 8.06 1.89
CA TYR A 18 -7.04 7.50 1.48
C TYR A 18 -6.04 8.58 1.04
N SER A 19 -6.49 9.52 0.19
CA SER A 19 -5.65 10.64 -0.28
C SER A 19 -5.23 11.57 0.85
N ILE A 20 -6.12 11.84 1.82
CA ILE A 20 -5.79 12.61 3.03
C ILE A 20 -4.69 11.88 3.83
N GLY A 21 -4.79 10.56 3.96
CA GLY A 21 -3.76 9.74 4.60
C GLY A 21 -2.39 9.90 3.93
N ILE A 22 -2.34 9.84 2.60
CA ILE A 22 -1.11 10.08 1.81
C ILE A 22 -0.51 11.47 2.12
N ILE A 23 -1.32 12.52 2.10
CA ILE A 23 -0.85 13.89 2.34
C ILE A 23 -0.26 14.02 3.76
N ILE A 24 -0.98 13.53 4.77
CA ILE A 24 -0.51 13.57 6.18
C ILE A 24 0.81 12.83 6.30
N SER A 25 0.90 11.64 5.73
CA SER A 25 2.11 10.82 5.77
C SER A 25 3.28 11.46 5.04
N GLY A 26 3.06 12.09 3.87
CA GLY A 26 4.08 12.84 3.15
C GLY A 26 4.66 13.97 3.99
N LEU A 27 3.83 14.72 4.72
CA LEU A 27 4.28 15.76 5.65
C LEU A 27 5.09 15.21 6.83
N ILE A 28 4.70 14.05 7.36
CA ILE A 28 5.42 13.35 8.44
C ILE A 28 6.78 12.85 7.91
N ALA A 29 6.80 12.19 6.76
CA ALA A 29 8.01 11.69 6.12
C ALA A 29 9.01 12.82 5.83
N PHE A 30 8.55 13.97 5.36
CA PHE A 30 9.38 15.15 5.13
C PHE A 30 10.07 15.64 6.42
N ARG A 31 9.35 15.62 7.55
CA ARG A 31 9.91 16.04 8.86
C ARG A 31 10.85 15.02 9.51
N LEU A 32 10.65 13.75 9.19
CA LEU A 32 11.38 12.62 9.80
C LEU A 32 12.42 12.01 8.84
N SER A 33 12.68 12.65 7.69
CA SER A 33 13.46 12.09 6.58
C SER A 33 14.79 11.47 7.01
N GLU A 34 15.59 12.15 7.84
CA GLU A 34 16.90 11.65 8.27
C GLU A 34 16.82 10.34 9.08
N LYS A 35 15.82 10.20 9.95
CA LYS A 35 15.63 8.99 10.77
C LYS A 35 15.00 7.83 9.99
N PHE A 36 14.06 8.14 9.09
CA PHE A 36 13.40 7.16 8.25
C PHE A 36 14.35 6.57 7.19
N LEU A 37 15.22 7.40 6.64
CA LEU A 37 16.20 6.99 5.64
C LEU A 37 17.34 6.14 6.22
N ALA A 38 17.65 6.31 7.52
CA ALA A 38 18.65 5.52 8.20
C ALA A 38 18.25 4.05 8.42
N ALA A 39 16.95 3.74 8.49
CA ALA A 39 16.42 2.41 8.77
C ALA A 39 15.82 1.77 7.50
N LYS A 40 16.65 1.55 6.49
CA LYS A 40 16.27 1.21 5.10
C LYS A 40 15.15 0.15 4.99
N TRP A 41 15.43 -1.10 5.33
CA TRP A 41 14.47 -2.20 5.15
C TRP A 41 13.35 -2.20 6.21
N GLU A 42 13.64 -1.74 7.44
CA GLU A 42 12.65 -1.67 8.53
C GLU A 42 11.56 -0.64 8.22
N SER A 43 11.93 0.47 7.57
CA SER A 43 11.00 1.51 7.15
C SER A 43 10.02 1.07 6.05
N ILE A 44 10.37 0.03 5.29
CA ILE A 44 9.49 -0.58 4.29
C ILE A 44 8.67 -1.71 4.93
N LEU A 45 9.31 -2.55 5.77
CA LEU A 45 8.68 -3.72 6.37
C LEU A 45 7.54 -3.35 7.33
N PHE A 46 7.77 -2.36 8.20
CA PHE A 46 6.78 -1.96 9.20
C PHE A 46 5.45 -1.51 8.59
N PRO A 47 5.42 -0.59 7.61
CA PRO A 47 4.18 -0.20 6.95
C PRO A 47 3.47 -1.37 6.27
N LEU A 48 4.18 -2.30 5.63
CA LEU A 48 3.59 -3.47 4.98
C LEU A 48 2.84 -4.38 5.97
N VAL A 49 3.50 -4.71 7.07
CA VAL A 49 2.87 -5.54 8.12
C VAL A 49 1.66 -4.81 8.73
N ALA A 50 1.81 -3.51 8.99
CA ALA A 50 0.71 -2.70 9.51
C ALA A 50 -0.47 -2.63 8.52
N MET A 51 -0.21 -2.48 7.22
CA MET A 51 -1.25 -2.51 6.18
C MET A 51 -1.99 -3.85 6.15
N ALA A 52 -1.27 -4.97 6.25
CA ALA A 52 -1.89 -6.30 6.30
C ALA A 52 -2.82 -6.44 7.52
N ILE A 53 -2.39 -5.98 8.69
CA ILE A 53 -3.21 -5.99 9.92
C ILE A 53 -4.44 -5.10 9.75
N VAL A 54 -4.29 -3.86 9.26
CA VAL A 54 -5.39 -2.94 9.02
C VAL A 54 -6.40 -3.54 8.04
N THR A 55 -5.92 -4.14 6.94
CA THR A 55 -6.75 -4.78 5.93
C THR A 55 -7.60 -5.92 6.52
N LEU A 56 -7.03 -6.75 7.38
CA LEU A 56 -7.79 -7.81 8.07
C LEU A 56 -8.74 -7.25 9.13
N THR A 57 -8.37 -6.17 9.81
CA THR A 57 -9.20 -5.56 10.86
C THR A 57 -10.52 -5.02 10.29
N ILE A 58 -10.54 -4.57 9.03
CA ILE A 58 -11.75 -4.13 8.34
C ILE A 58 -12.86 -5.21 8.34
N LEU A 59 -12.48 -6.49 8.23
CA LEU A 59 -13.44 -7.60 8.23
C LEU A 59 -14.19 -7.77 9.56
N TYR A 60 -13.57 -7.38 10.66
CA TYR A 60 -14.16 -7.49 12.00
C TYR A 60 -15.01 -6.28 12.39
N PHE A 61 -14.83 -5.16 11.71
CA PHE A 61 -15.57 -3.92 11.97
C PHE A 61 -16.25 -3.41 10.69
N PRO A 62 -17.31 -4.08 10.20
CA PRO A 62 -18.04 -3.70 8.99
C PRO A 62 -18.91 -2.45 9.22
N ASN A 63 -18.27 -1.33 9.57
CA ASN A 63 -18.91 -0.04 9.78
C ASN A 63 -18.35 0.97 8.77
N ALA A 64 -19.24 1.69 8.11
CA ALA A 64 -18.90 2.68 7.09
C ALA A 64 -17.90 3.74 7.60
N GLN A 65 -18.09 4.26 8.80
CA GLN A 65 -17.19 5.26 9.39
C GLN A 65 -15.81 4.69 9.68
N MET A 66 -15.75 3.46 10.22
CA MET A 66 -14.47 2.76 10.45
C MET A 66 -13.74 2.47 9.14
N PHE A 67 -14.47 2.14 8.07
CA PHE A 67 -13.89 1.94 6.76
C PHE A 67 -13.17 3.20 6.24
N LEU A 68 -13.74 4.40 6.45
CA LEU A 68 -13.06 5.66 6.10
C LEU A 68 -11.77 5.87 6.90
N VAL A 69 -11.80 5.59 8.20
CA VAL A 69 -10.60 5.67 9.05
C VAL A 69 -9.53 4.69 8.58
N PHE A 70 -9.91 3.45 8.28
CA PHE A 70 -8.98 2.45 7.77
C PHE A 70 -8.44 2.81 6.39
N SER A 71 -9.26 3.40 5.50
CA SER A 71 -8.81 3.91 4.20
C SER A 71 -7.73 4.99 4.37
N ALA A 72 -7.92 5.94 5.28
CA ALA A 72 -6.92 6.95 5.59
C ALA A 72 -5.63 6.34 6.17
N LEU A 73 -5.75 5.35 7.07
CA LEU A 73 -4.58 4.65 7.63
C LEU A 73 -3.81 3.87 6.56
N VAL A 74 -4.50 3.19 5.64
CA VAL A 74 -3.85 2.48 4.53
C VAL A 74 -3.14 3.47 3.61
N GLY A 75 -3.77 4.61 3.27
CA GLY A 75 -3.13 5.68 2.49
C GLY A 75 -1.88 6.24 3.18
N MET A 76 -1.94 6.43 4.50
CA MET A 76 -0.80 6.87 5.29
C MET A 76 0.35 5.85 5.28
N LEU A 77 0.04 4.58 5.48
CA LEU A 77 1.03 3.50 5.50
C LEU A 77 1.64 3.25 4.12
N SER A 78 0.86 3.35 3.02
CA SER A 78 1.39 3.20 1.67
C SER A 78 2.42 4.27 1.35
N GLN A 79 2.16 5.53 1.69
CA GLN A 79 3.12 6.61 1.49
C GLN A 79 4.39 6.45 2.35
N LEU A 80 4.25 5.98 3.61
CA LEU A 80 5.40 5.67 4.47
C LEU A 80 6.29 4.56 3.89
N LYS A 81 5.73 3.64 3.12
CA LYS A 81 6.47 2.59 2.39
C LYS A 81 7.15 3.16 1.14
N GLU A 82 6.42 3.94 0.33
CA GLU A 82 6.88 4.45 -0.96
C GLU A 82 8.08 5.39 -0.86
N VAL A 83 8.15 6.20 0.20
CA VAL A 83 9.26 7.15 0.38
C VAL A 83 10.62 6.45 0.49
N PRO A 84 10.84 5.48 1.41
CA PRO A 84 12.11 4.76 1.48
C PRO A 84 12.40 3.90 0.25
N GLU A 85 11.39 3.33 -0.41
CA GLU A 85 11.55 2.60 -1.67
C GLU A 85 12.09 3.50 -2.78
N SER A 86 11.53 4.71 -2.92
CA SER A 86 11.98 5.69 -3.92
C SER A 86 13.41 6.15 -3.65
N VAL A 87 13.77 6.38 -2.39
CA VAL A 87 15.14 6.77 -2.01
C VAL A 87 16.12 5.63 -2.29
N PHE A 88 15.78 4.41 -1.92
CA PHE A 88 16.61 3.24 -2.21
C PHE A 88 16.85 3.07 -3.72
N LEU A 89 15.83 3.27 -4.53
CA LEU A 89 15.95 3.23 -5.99
C LEU A 89 16.90 4.31 -6.52
N GLN A 90 16.79 5.54 -6.00
CA GLN A 90 17.67 6.65 -6.39
C GLN A 90 19.12 6.44 -5.96
N GLU A 91 19.36 5.81 -4.82
CA GLU A 91 20.71 5.48 -4.35
C GLU A 91 21.35 4.33 -5.13
N THR A 92 20.54 3.41 -5.68
CA THR A 92 21.03 2.17 -6.33
C THR A 92 21.23 2.34 -7.83
N VAL A 93 20.44 3.21 -8.49
CA VAL A 93 20.46 3.41 -9.93
C VAL A 93 21.29 4.63 -10.30
N GLU A 94 22.14 4.49 -11.31
CA GLU A 94 22.89 5.63 -11.88
C GLU A 94 21.96 6.73 -12.39
N GLU A 95 22.28 7.98 -12.12
CA GLU A 95 21.46 9.16 -12.42
C GLU A 95 20.98 9.20 -13.89
N ASN A 96 21.84 8.84 -14.83
CA ASN A 96 21.53 8.80 -16.27
C ASN A 96 20.46 7.73 -16.64
N ASN A 97 20.29 6.70 -15.81
CA ASN A 97 19.37 5.59 -16.04
C ASN A 97 18.08 5.68 -15.23
N LEU A 98 18.00 6.60 -14.25
CA LEU A 98 16.85 6.74 -13.36
C LEU A 98 15.53 6.91 -14.12
N VAL A 99 15.48 7.78 -15.12
CA VAL A 99 14.26 8.03 -15.91
C VAL A 99 13.78 6.75 -16.61
N ASN A 100 14.71 5.99 -17.19
CA ASN A 100 14.39 4.75 -17.88
C ASN A 100 13.87 3.67 -16.90
N VAL A 101 14.51 3.55 -15.74
CA VAL A 101 14.12 2.58 -14.71
C VAL A 101 12.74 2.93 -14.15
N TYR A 102 12.48 4.19 -13.81
CA TYR A 102 11.16 4.64 -13.37
C TYR A 102 10.08 4.38 -14.43
N SER A 103 10.37 4.68 -15.71
CA SER A 103 9.42 4.45 -16.79
C SER A 103 9.07 2.97 -16.94
N VAL A 104 10.05 2.08 -16.85
CA VAL A 104 9.82 0.63 -16.94
C VAL A 104 9.04 0.13 -15.71
N LEU A 105 9.40 0.58 -14.51
CA LEU A 105 8.68 0.22 -13.28
C LEU A 105 7.23 0.68 -13.35
N GLU A 106 6.95 1.90 -13.81
CA GLU A 106 5.59 2.43 -13.96
C GLU A 106 4.76 1.60 -14.92
N VAL A 107 5.31 1.22 -16.08
CA VAL A 107 4.62 0.36 -17.06
C VAL A 107 4.32 -1.00 -16.44
N ILE A 108 5.29 -1.63 -15.79
CA ILE A 108 5.09 -2.96 -15.16
C ILE A 108 4.05 -2.86 -14.04
N SER A 109 4.12 -1.83 -13.19
CA SER A 109 3.19 -1.61 -12.09
C SER A 109 1.76 -1.37 -12.60
N THR A 110 1.60 -0.56 -13.64
CA THR A 110 0.30 -0.29 -14.25
C THR A 110 -0.32 -1.54 -14.88
N LEU A 111 0.48 -2.35 -15.59
CA LEU A 111 0.03 -3.62 -16.15
C LEU A 111 -0.36 -4.61 -15.04
N ALA A 112 0.48 -4.76 -14.04
CA ALA A 112 0.20 -5.61 -12.89
C ALA A 112 -1.08 -5.16 -12.15
N PHE A 113 -1.22 -3.86 -11.87
CA PHE A 113 -2.42 -3.30 -11.26
C PHE A 113 -3.68 -3.62 -12.06
N SER A 114 -3.65 -3.43 -13.39
CA SER A 114 -4.78 -3.69 -14.26
C SER A 114 -5.22 -5.16 -14.21
N VAL A 115 -4.26 -6.09 -14.27
CA VAL A 115 -4.52 -7.52 -14.13
C VAL A 115 -5.08 -7.86 -12.76
N PHE A 116 -4.49 -7.32 -11.69
CA PHE A 116 -4.95 -7.57 -10.32
C PHE A 116 -6.36 -7.02 -10.07
N VAL A 117 -6.72 -5.85 -10.60
CA VAL A 117 -8.07 -5.28 -10.47
C VAL A 117 -9.11 -6.23 -11.10
N LEU A 118 -8.85 -6.74 -12.31
CA LEU A 118 -9.75 -7.69 -12.97
C LEU A 118 -9.87 -8.99 -12.17
N LEU A 119 -8.76 -9.51 -11.69
CA LEU A 119 -8.69 -10.74 -10.88
C LEU A 119 -9.46 -10.59 -9.57
N MET A 120 -9.26 -9.48 -8.85
CA MET A 120 -9.95 -9.19 -7.59
C MET A 120 -11.45 -8.94 -7.79
N SER A 121 -11.85 -8.30 -8.90
CA SER A 121 -13.26 -8.16 -9.26
C SER A 121 -13.91 -9.52 -9.45
N TYR A 122 -13.29 -10.40 -10.24
CA TYR A 122 -13.79 -11.76 -10.45
C TYR A 122 -13.89 -12.58 -9.15
N ILE A 123 -12.87 -12.47 -8.28
CA ILE A 123 -12.85 -13.17 -7.00
C ILE A 123 -13.95 -12.63 -6.08
N THR A 124 -14.12 -11.33 -6.01
CA THR A 124 -15.15 -10.69 -5.19
C THR A 124 -16.56 -11.11 -5.62
N GLU A 125 -16.81 -11.15 -6.93
CA GLU A 125 -18.11 -11.54 -7.49
C GLU A 125 -18.46 -13.02 -7.23
N ASN A 126 -17.49 -13.92 -7.31
CA ASN A 126 -17.74 -15.36 -7.22
C ASN A 126 -17.58 -15.93 -5.79
N PHE A 127 -16.71 -15.35 -4.98
CA PHE A 127 -16.31 -15.90 -3.68
C PHE A 127 -16.59 -14.94 -2.52
N GLY A 128 -17.04 -13.72 -2.82
CA GLY A 128 -17.35 -12.71 -1.83
C GLY A 128 -16.16 -11.87 -1.40
N ILE A 129 -16.49 -10.70 -0.88
CA ILE A 129 -15.50 -9.63 -0.56
C ILE A 129 -14.50 -10.04 0.53
N SER A 130 -14.90 -10.90 1.48
CA SER A 130 -14.02 -11.34 2.57
C SER A 130 -12.79 -12.08 2.04
N ILE A 131 -12.95 -12.89 0.99
CA ILE A 131 -11.84 -13.63 0.38
C ILE A 131 -10.85 -12.67 -0.28
N SER A 132 -11.35 -11.60 -0.91
CA SER A 132 -10.50 -10.57 -1.52
C SER A 132 -9.63 -9.84 -0.48
N PHE A 133 -10.18 -9.54 0.72
CA PHE A 133 -9.41 -8.96 1.82
C PHE A 133 -8.34 -9.91 2.35
N TRP A 134 -8.68 -11.21 2.53
CA TRP A 134 -7.70 -12.22 2.94
C TRP A 134 -6.57 -12.36 1.92
N LEU A 135 -6.91 -12.41 0.64
CA LEU A 135 -5.92 -12.53 -0.44
C LEU A 135 -5.00 -11.30 -0.49
N SER A 136 -5.57 -10.10 -0.35
CA SER A 136 -4.78 -8.86 -0.27
C SER A 136 -3.82 -8.86 0.91
N ALA A 137 -4.27 -9.29 2.09
CA ALA A 137 -3.41 -9.38 3.27
C ALA A 137 -2.30 -10.41 3.08
N ILE A 138 -2.59 -11.55 2.45
CA ILE A 138 -1.58 -12.58 2.13
C ILE A 138 -0.54 -12.01 1.16
N CYS A 139 -0.94 -11.28 0.12
CA CYS A 139 0.00 -10.64 -0.81
C CYS A 139 0.93 -9.65 -0.09
N LEU A 140 0.39 -8.81 0.79
CA LEU A 140 1.19 -7.88 1.60
C LEU A 140 2.18 -8.62 2.53
N MET A 141 1.76 -9.73 3.12
CA MET A 141 2.64 -10.56 3.96
C MET A 141 3.73 -11.24 3.15
N ILE A 142 3.44 -11.71 1.93
CA ILE A 142 4.46 -12.27 1.03
C ILE A 142 5.49 -11.20 0.67
N GLU A 143 5.04 -9.99 0.33
CA GLU A 143 5.95 -8.86 0.06
C GLU A 143 6.83 -8.56 1.28
N ALA A 144 6.26 -8.50 2.48
CA ALA A 144 7.00 -8.30 3.72
C ALA A 144 8.06 -9.40 3.98
N ILE A 145 7.70 -10.66 3.73
CA ILE A 145 8.63 -11.80 3.87
C ILE A 145 9.77 -11.69 2.86
N LEU A 146 9.49 -11.33 1.61
CA LEU A 146 10.51 -11.17 0.56
C LEU A 146 11.50 -10.06 0.92
N ILE A 147 11.03 -8.92 1.43
CA ILE A 147 11.88 -7.82 1.90
C ILE A 147 12.74 -8.28 3.09
N TYR A 148 12.16 -9.00 4.04
CA TYR A 148 12.89 -9.52 5.18
C TYR A 148 13.99 -10.51 4.78
N ILE A 149 13.74 -11.41 3.83
CA ILE A 149 14.73 -12.35 3.31
C ILE A 149 15.85 -11.60 2.56
N ARG A 150 15.49 -10.57 1.82
CA ARG A 150 16.40 -9.77 1.01
C ARG A 150 16.99 -8.55 1.72
N ARG A 151 16.83 -8.45 3.03
CA ARG A 151 17.26 -7.29 3.83
C ARG A 151 18.71 -6.89 3.67
N ASP A 152 19.59 -7.85 3.33
CA ASP A 152 21.04 -7.59 3.17
C ASP A 152 21.34 -6.71 1.93
N TYR A 153 20.43 -6.66 0.96
CA TYR A 153 20.53 -5.76 -0.20
C TYR A 153 20.14 -4.31 0.13
N PHE A 154 19.42 -4.09 1.24
CA PHE A 154 18.96 -2.77 1.70
C PHE A 154 19.84 -2.18 2.81
N ARG A 155 21.01 -2.76 3.07
CA ARG A 155 21.98 -2.27 4.05
C ARG A 155 22.97 -1.25 3.48
#